data_13cf120b8b3e8a21616eca53bf1ed148
#
_entry.id   13cf120b8b3e8a21616eca53bf1ed148
#
_cell.length_a   1.000
_cell.length_b   1.000
_cell.length_c   1.000
_cell.angle_alpha   90.00
_cell.angle_beta   90.00
_cell.angle_gamma   90.00
#
_symmetry.space_group_name_H-M   'P 1'
#
loop_
_entity.id
_entity.type
_entity.pdbx_description
1 polymer ?
#
loop_
_entity_poly.entity_id
_entity_poly.type
_entity_poly.pdbx_seq_one_letter_code
_entity_poly.pdbx_strand_id
1 'polypeptide(L)'
;MRVAILLLNSGRGSGEVARRQARYLAANGCRVFFMHPGIGEGAPGALNQDIELHSSVTPVHEHLPSAGRDQEQVAVMSYARAMSYLADYERALESVIDEVDIVLGHHASISAIATANIATRAGKPYALFLHGTGIEPRHEGKYDDRLWSLIQQAIEGANGILVTTEYVRDRLVRALIDVPLERFLVLPCGVDLDEFQPGKGAEVARKYGLPEKYVICPGALTASKGPQNVVAATCEYADLAPTVFIGDGELRQQIEADLDDRGKVLGFVSAGDKAALINAASILTAAPEKKEHFGIIYAEGLAAGTPSVAYAGGGVASIVTQQTGILTERDPKALGGAIRELLTDPERLAAMAREGRRRAEENFSWLKLGSGLAEWLVRMSSR
;
A
#
# COMPACT_ATOMS: atom_id res chain seq x y z
N MET A 1 -24.97 8.81 -0.25
CA MET A 1 -24.23 8.73 1.03
C MET A 1 -23.15 9.80 1.05
N ARG A 2 -22.91 10.42 2.21
CA ARG A 2 -21.89 11.45 2.44
C ARG A 2 -20.85 10.88 3.38
N VAL A 3 -19.58 10.89 2.96
CA VAL A 3 -18.48 10.21 3.68
C VAL A 3 -17.36 11.21 3.94
N ALA A 4 -16.86 11.30 5.17
CA ALA A 4 -15.57 11.93 5.45
C ALA A 4 -14.48 10.86 5.48
N ILE A 5 -13.40 11.06 4.75
CA ILE A 5 -12.20 10.21 4.77
C ILE A 5 -11.09 11.03 5.43
N LEU A 6 -10.61 10.55 6.59
CA LEU A 6 -9.57 11.22 7.38
C LEU A 6 -8.28 10.41 7.36
N LEU A 7 -7.18 11.03 6.90
CA LEU A 7 -5.86 10.41 6.85
C LEU A 7 -4.89 11.07 7.82
N LEU A 8 -3.94 10.31 8.33
CA LEU A 8 -2.81 10.87 9.09
C LEU A 8 -1.95 11.80 8.22
N ASN A 9 -1.71 11.40 6.98
CA ASN A 9 -1.05 12.19 5.92
C ASN A 9 -1.37 11.57 4.55
N SER A 10 -1.12 12.33 3.49
CA SER A 10 -1.34 11.87 2.10
C SER A 10 -0.21 11.02 1.55
N GLY A 11 0.63 10.43 2.39
CA GLY A 11 1.82 9.64 2.04
C GLY A 11 1.71 8.72 0.83
N ARG A 12 2.76 7.99 0.51
CA ARG A 12 2.80 7.06 -0.65
C ARG A 12 1.73 5.95 -0.52
N GLY A 13 1.96 4.78 -0.76
CA GLY A 13 1.12 3.57 -0.67
C GLY A 13 -0.29 3.75 -0.09
N SER A 14 -0.42 3.94 1.20
CA SER A 14 -1.72 4.09 1.88
C SER A 14 -2.48 5.37 1.49
N GLY A 15 -1.77 6.47 1.23
CA GLY A 15 -2.37 7.71 0.72
C GLY A 15 -2.93 7.51 -0.69
N GLU A 16 -2.22 6.79 -1.56
CA GLU A 16 -2.73 6.44 -2.89
C GLU A 16 -3.97 5.55 -2.80
N VAL A 17 -3.96 4.55 -1.93
CA VAL A 17 -5.15 3.71 -1.67
C VAL A 17 -6.34 4.56 -1.24
N ALA A 18 -6.14 5.49 -0.32
CA ALA A 18 -7.21 6.38 0.16
C ALA A 18 -7.72 7.31 -0.94
N ARG A 19 -6.83 7.90 -1.77
CA ARG A 19 -7.22 8.72 -2.94
C ARG A 19 -8.05 7.93 -3.94
N ARG A 20 -7.62 6.71 -4.27
CA ARG A 20 -8.38 5.81 -5.16
C ARG A 20 -9.74 5.47 -4.58
N GLN A 21 -9.83 5.14 -3.30
CA GLN A 21 -11.11 4.89 -2.63
C GLN A 21 -12.03 6.11 -2.68
N ALA A 22 -11.53 7.30 -2.36
CA ALA A 22 -12.30 8.53 -2.44
C ALA A 22 -12.82 8.79 -3.86
N ARG A 23 -11.96 8.63 -4.88
CA ARG A 23 -12.34 8.76 -6.30
C ARG A 23 -13.45 7.79 -6.67
N TYR A 24 -13.33 6.51 -6.31
CA TYR A 24 -14.33 5.51 -6.68
C TYR A 24 -15.62 5.63 -5.87
N LEU A 25 -15.57 6.06 -4.61
CA LEU A 25 -16.75 6.41 -3.84
C LEU A 25 -17.51 7.59 -4.50
N ALA A 26 -16.78 8.63 -4.91
CA ALA A 26 -17.36 9.77 -5.62
C ALA A 26 -17.98 9.34 -6.97
N ALA A 27 -17.30 8.49 -7.73
CA ALA A 27 -17.81 7.93 -8.98
C ALA A 27 -19.06 7.05 -8.80
N ASN A 28 -19.24 6.46 -7.61
CA ASN A 28 -20.45 5.71 -7.22
C ASN A 28 -21.52 6.60 -6.54
N GLY A 29 -21.47 7.91 -6.75
CA GLY A 29 -22.49 8.86 -6.28
C GLY A 29 -22.42 9.23 -4.81
N CYS A 30 -21.30 8.95 -4.13
CA CYS A 30 -21.06 9.46 -2.78
C CYS A 30 -20.51 10.89 -2.83
N ARG A 31 -20.98 11.75 -1.92
CA ARG A 31 -20.28 13.03 -1.63
C ARG A 31 -19.17 12.74 -0.65
N VAL A 32 -17.92 12.93 -1.05
CA VAL A 32 -16.74 12.55 -0.28
C VAL A 32 -15.99 13.81 0.16
N PHE A 33 -15.75 13.96 1.46
CA PHE A 33 -14.80 14.91 2.03
C PHE A 33 -13.49 14.17 2.25
N PHE A 34 -12.43 14.58 1.54
CA PHE A 34 -11.12 13.93 1.62
C PHE A 34 -10.13 14.84 2.36
N MET A 35 -9.70 14.40 3.54
CA MET A 35 -9.04 15.24 4.52
C MET A 35 -7.68 14.68 4.91
N HIS A 36 -6.63 15.47 4.73
CA HIS A 36 -5.26 15.13 5.15
C HIS A 36 -4.42 16.39 5.33
N PRO A 37 -3.38 16.37 6.20
CA PRO A 37 -2.46 17.50 6.29
C PRO A 37 -1.43 17.47 5.15
N GLY A 38 -1.03 18.66 4.73
CA GLY A 38 0.16 18.88 3.95
C GLY A 38 0.04 18.64 2.45
N ILE A 39 1.20 18.66 1.80
CA ILE A 39 1.33 18.59 0.36
C ILE A 39 1.03 17.16 -0.09
N GLY A 40 0.00 16.99 -0.86
CA GLY A 40 -0.39 15.75 -1.52
C GLY A 40 -1.42 16.03 -2.57
N GLU A 41 -1.53 15.14 -3.54
CA GLU A 41 -2.60 15.23 -4.53
C GLU A 41 -3.92 14.93 -3.85
N GLY A 42 -4.92 15.75 -4.12
CA GLY A 42 -6.29 15.49 -3.73
C GLY A 42 -6.89 14.29 -4.48
N ALA A 43 -8.05 13.86 -4.04
CA ALA A 43 -8.81 12.82 -4.71
C ALA A 43 -9.74 13.44 -5.77
N PRO A 44 -9.63 13.06 -7.06
CA PRO A 44 -10.54 13.54 -8.09
C PRO A 44 -12.01 13.23 -7.77
N GLY A 45 -12.87 14.23 -7.92
CA GLY A 45 -14.30 14.12 -7.62
C GLY A 45 -14.69 14.25 -6.14
N ALA A 46 -13.72 14.33 -5.24
CA ALA A 46 -13.94 14.59 -3.82
C ALA A 46 -13.80 16.07 -3.47
N LEU A 47 -14.39 16.47 -2.34
CA LEU A 47 -14.15 17.76 -1.69
C LEU A 47 -12.86 17.63 -0.87
N ASN A 48 -11.75 18.13 -1.44
CA ASN A 48 -10.44 18.02 -0.83
C ASN A 48 -10.25 19.13 0.21
N GLN A 49 -9.85 18.75 1.41
CA GLN A 49 -9.61 19.65 2.53
C GLN A 49 -8.24 19.39 3.15
N ASP A 50 -7.41 20.44 3.20
CA ASP A 50 -6.14 20.40 3.91
C ASP A 50 -6.39 20.54 5.42
N ILE A 51 -5.69 19.72 6.21
CA ILE A 51 -5.69 19.83 7.67
C ILE A 51 -4.54 20.76 8.07
N GLU A 52 -4.88 21.94 8.56
CA GLU A 52 -3.91 22.88 9.06
C GLU A 52 -3.32 22.39 10.38
N LEU A 53 -2.05 22.00 10.36
CA LEU A 53 -1.32 21.59 11.55
C LEU A 53 -0.73 22.82 12.28
N HIS A 54 -0.79 22.81 13.60
CA HIS A 54 -0.14 23.84 14.45
C HIS A 54 1.40 23.81 14.34
N SER A 55 1.98 22.77 13.76
CA SER A 55 3.41 22.53 13.64
C SER A 55 3.84 22.37 12.18
N SER A 56 5.06 22.81 11.86
CA SER A 56 5.68 22.57 10.55
C SER A 56 6.09 21.09 10.36
N VAL A 57 6.20 20.32 11.44
CA VAL A 57 6.52 18.89 11.42
C VAL A 57 5.26 18.10 11.13
N THR A 58 5.35 17.21 10.14
CA THR A 58 4.22 16.36 9.74
C THR A 58 4.27 15.00 10.45
N PRO A 59 3.19 14.55 11.11
CA PRO A 59 3.12 13.20 11.68
C PRO A 59 3.03 12.15 10.56
N VAL A 60 3.86 11.11 10.65
CA VAL A 60 3.96 10.04 9.66
C VAL A 60 4.01 8.66 10.30
N HIS A 61 3.73 7.61 9.53
CA HIS A 61 4.04 6.23 9.94
C HIS A 61 5.46 5.84 9.54
N GLU A 62 5.86 6.22 8.33
CA GLU A 62 7.20 6.00 7.78
C GLU A 62 7.70 7.30 7.16
N HIS A 63 9.00 7.55 7.25
CA HIS A 63 9.59 8.73 6.64
C HIS A 63 9.41 8.72 5.12
N LEU A 64 9.05 9.89 4.58
CA LEU A 64 8.86 10.14 3.15
C LEU A 64 10.01 11.02 2.65
N PRO A 65 11.07 10.46 2.06
CA PRO A 65 12.28 11.22 1.69
C PRO A 65 12.04 12.42 0.78
N SER A 66 10.94 12.40 0.02
CA SER A 66 10.59 13.45 -0.97
C SER A 66 9.66 14.54 -0.45
N ALA A 67 9.27 14.52 0.81
CA ALA A 67 8.22 15.44 1.30
C ALA A 67 8.70 16.86 1.59
N GLY A 68 10.00 17.14 1.62
CA GLY A 68 10.56 18.49 1.82
C GLY A 68 10.17 19.18 3.12
N ARG A 69 9.56 18.48 4.08
CA ARG A 69 9.14 18.93 5.40
C ARG A 69 9.73 18.05 6.47
N ASP A 70 9.93 18.61 7.66
CA ASP A 70 10.28 17.82 8.84
C ASP A 70 9.16 16.82 9.15
N GLN A 71 9.51 15.61 9.51
CA GLN A 71 8.59 14.52 9.76
C GLN A 71 8.92 13.84 11.08
N GLU A 72 7.88 13.40 11.78
CA GLU A 72 8.03 12.65 13.03
C GLU A 72 7.10 11.43 13.02
N GLN A 73 7.68 10.25 13.32
CA GLN A 73 6.90 9.01 13.36
C GLN A 73 6.02 8.96 14.61
N VAL A 74 4.71 8.80 14.43
CA VAL A 74 3.74 8.72 15.53
C VAL A 74 4.08 7.62 16.53
N ALA A 75 4.60 6.49 16.07
CA ALA A 75 4.94 5.35 16.92
C ALA A 75 6.05 5.65 17.95
N VAL A 76 6.85 6.69 17.76
CA VAL A 76 7.91 7.11 18.68
C VAL A 76 7.65 8.46 19.34
N MET A 77 6.50 9.10 19.04
CA MET A 77 6.10 10.33 19.73
C MET A 77 5.80 10.09 21.19
N SER A 78 6.11 11.09 22.03
CA SER A 78 5.56 11.14 23.38
C SER A 78 4.05 11.34 23.34
N TYR A 79 3.34 10.88 24.36
CA TYR A 79 1.90 11.09 24.49
C TYR A 79 1.49 12.59 24.33
N ALA A 80 2.19 13.50 25.04
CA ALA A 80 1.88 14.93 24.97
C ALA A 80 2.04 15.49 23.55
N ARG A 81 3.06 15.03 22.84
CA ARG A 81 3.31 15.43 21.44
C ARG A 81 2.20 14.93 20.51
N ALA A 82 1.81 13.67 20.62
CA ALA A 82 0.72 13.12 19.83
C ALA A 82 -0.61 13.84 20.11
N MET A 83 -0.91 14.15 21.37
CA MET A 83 -2.13 14.87 21.75
C MET A 83 -2.15 16.32 21.24
N SER A 84 -1.00 16.96 21.07
CA SER A 84 -0.97 18.31 20.47
C SER A 84 -1.45 18.30 19.02
N TYR A 85 -1.18 17.24 18.26
CA TYR A 85 -1.71 17.09 16.90
C TYR A 85 -3.18 16.69 16.86
N LEU A 86 -3.66 15.92 17.85
CA LEU A 86 -5.03 15.43 17.87
C LEU A 86 -6.06 16.54 17.66
N ALA A 87 -5.87 17.68 18.30
CA ALA A 87 -6.76 18.83 18.18
C ALA A 87 -6.89 19.38 16.75
N ASP A 88 -5.84 19.27 15.93
CA ASP A 88 -5.87 19.75 14.54
C ASP A 88 -6.75 18.81 13.68
N TYR A 89 -6.61 17.50 13.85
CA TYR A 89 -7.44 16.51 13.15
C TYR A 89 -8.90 16.57 13.61
N GLU A 90 -9.14 16.75 14.91
CA GLU A 90 -10.50 16.88 15.45
C GLU A 90 -11.18 18.13 14.89
N ARG A 91 -10.52 19.30 14.92
CA ARG A 91 -11.04 20.55 14.37
C ARG A 91 -11.40 20.42 12.88
N ALA A 92 -10.53 19.77 12.11
CA ALA A 92 -10.80 19.54 10.69
C ALA A 92 -12.05 18.68 10.49
N LEU A 93 -12.19 17.57 11.24
CA LEU A 93 -13.35 16.70 11.11
C LEU A 93 -14.62 17.34 11.66
N GLU A 94 -14.55 18.13 12.74
CA GLU A 94 -15.68 18.91 13.27
C GLU A 94 -16.28 19.84 12.23
N SER A 95 -15.48 20.43 11.35
CA SER A 95 -15.96 21.36 10.32
C SER A 95 -16.91 20.75 9.30
N VAL A 96 -16.95 19.40 9.19
CA VAL A 96 -17.78 18.68 8.20
C VAL A 96 -18.70 17.62 8.82
N ILE A 97 -18.59 17.34 10.12
CA ILE A 97 -19.25 16.19 10.75
C ILE A 97 -20.78 16.20 10.62
N ASP A 98 -21.39 17.36 10.63
CA ASP A 98 -22.85 17.51 10.48
C ASP A 98 -23.32 17.21 9.06
N GLU A 99 -22.41 17.34 8.08
CA GLU A 99 -22.70 17.07 6.68
C GLU A 99 -22.51 15.61 6.27
N VAL A 100 -21.97 14.75 7.11
CA VAL A 100 -21.63 13.37 6.74
C VAL A 100 -22.54 12.35 7.40
N ASP A 101 -22.66 11.21 6.75
CA ASP A 101 -23.44 10.06 7.23
C ASP A 101 -22.55 9.05 7.95
N ILE A 102 -21.26 8.97 7.59
CA ILE A 102 -20.25 8.08 8.16
C ILE A 102 -18.85 8.67 8.01
N VAL A 103 -17.95 8.36 8.96
CA VAL A 103 -16.52 8.70 8.89
C VAL A 103 -15.70 7.45 8.62
N LEU A 104 -14.76 7.52 7.67
CA LEU A 104 -13.74 6.51 7.40
C LEU A 104 -12.36 7.05 7.78
N GLY A 105 -11.85 6.66 8.94
CA GLY A 105 -10.49 6.98 9.37
C GLY A 105 -9.48 6.00 8.80
N HIS A 106 -8.34 6.50 8.34
CA HIS A 106 -7.23 5.67 7.89
C HIS A 106 -6.13 5.61 8.94
N HIS A 107 -5.54 4.42 9.09
CA HIS A 107 -4.45 4.04 9.98
C HIS A 107 -4.84 3.92 11.46
N ALA A 108 -4.11 3.07 12.19
CA ALA A 108 -4.12 3.00 13.64
C ALA A 108 -3.19 4.10 14.18
N SER A 109 -3.71 5.30 14.38
CA SER A 109 -2.92 6.50 14.67
C SER A 109 -3.77 7.61 15.29
N ILE A 110 -3.22 8.83 15.35
CA ILE A 110 -3.93 10.05 15.77
C ILE A 110 -5.22 10.24 14.96
N SER A 111 -5.19 9.95 13.66
CA SER A 111 -6.38 10.00 12.79
C SER A 111 -7.50 9.06 13.24
N ALA A 112 -7.18 7.87 13.75
CA ALA A 112 -8.19 6.95 14.29
C ALA A 112 -8.81 7.50 15.57
N ILE A 113 -8.00 8.10 16.46
CA ILE A 113 -8.48 8.71 17.71
C ILE A 113 -9.42 9.88 17.39
N ALA A 114 -9.01 10.79 16.48
CA ALA A 114 -9.84 11.91 16.05
C ALA A 114 -11.16 11.44 15.42
N THR A 115 -11.09 10.41 14.56
CA THR A 115 -12.28 9.78 13.96
C THR A 115 -13.24 9.28 15.02
N ALA A 116 -12.77 8.50 16.00
CA ALA A 116 -13.58 7.95 17.05
C ALA A 116 -14.21 9.03 17.93
N ASN A 117 -13.40 10.01 18.38
CA ASN A 117 -13.85 11.08 19.29
C ASN A 117 -14.95 11.92 18.65
N ILE A 118 -14.74 12.40 17.42
CA ILE A 118 -15.68 13.31 16.76
C ILE A 118 -16.93 12.57 16.30
N ALA A 119 -16.78 11.40 15.69
CA ALA A 119 -17.93 10.60 15.24
C ALA A 119 -18.82 10.20 16.43
N THR A 120 -18.24 9.69 17.52
CA THR A 120 -19.01 9.31 18.73
C THR A 120 -19.72 10.50 19.34
N ARG A 121 -19.05 11.66 19.45
CA ARG A 121 -19.63 12.89 19.99
C ARG A 121 -20.82 13.38 19.17
N ALA A 122 -20.74 13.23 17.86
CA ALA A 122 -21.80 13.62 16.92
C ALA A 122 -22.87 12.53 16.70
N GLY A 123 -22.76 11.38 17.36
CA GLY A 123 -23.68 10.25 17.15
C GLY A 123 -23.62 9.65 15.73
N LYS A 124 -22.46 9.75 15.08
CA LYS A 124 -22.25 9.22 13.72
C LYS A 124 -21.50 7.90 13.77
N PRO A 125 -21.83 6.92 12.92
CA PRO A 125 -21.03 5.72 12.75
C PRO A 125 -19.67 6.04 12.16
N TYR A 126 -18.66 5.23 12.51
CA TYR A 126 -17.34 5.32 11.89
C TYR A 126 -16.73 3.95 11.62
N ALA A 127 -15.88 3.92 10.61
CA ALA A 127 -15.06 2.77 10.26
C ALA A 127 -13.58 3.17 10.22
N LEU A 128 -12.71 2.19 10.41
CA LEU A 128 -11.26 2.39 10.34
C LEU A 128 -10.64 1.49 9.28
N PHE A 129 -9.79 2.03 8.42
CA PHE A 129 -8.96 1.25 7.50
C PHE A 129 -7.55 1.10 8.07
N LEU A 130 -7.22 -0.11 8.50
CA LEU A 130 -5.94 -0.46 9.12
C LEU A 130 -5.00 -1.10 8.08
N HIS A 131 -4.02 -0.34 7.61
CA HIS A 131 -3.08 -0.77 6.55
C HIS A 131 -1.96 -1.69 7.04
N GLY A 132 -1.80 -1.85 8.37
CA GLY A 132 -0.70 -2.60 8.98
C GLY A 132 0.44 -1.71 9.49
N THR A 133 0.86 -0.69 8.75
CA THR A 133 1.98 0.20 9.12
C THR A 133 1.80 0.94 10.45
N GLY A 134 0.56 1.24 10.86
CA GLY A 134 0.27 1.83 12.16
C GLY A 134 0.13 0.80 13.30
N ILE A 135 -0.01 -0.49 12.99
CA ILE A 135 -0.15 -1.57 13.98
C ILE A 135 1.19 -2.27 14.27
N GLU A 136 1.98 -2.55 13.22
CA GLU A 136 3.25 -3.28 13.34
C GLU A 136 4.21 -2.68 14.39
N PRO A 137 4.38 -1.34 14.51
CA PRO A 137 5.24 -0.76 15.54
C PRO A 137 4.82 -1.12 16.97
N ARG A 138 3.54 -1.42 17.24
CA ARG A 138 3.11 -1.90 18.55
C ARG A 138 3.65 -3.30 18.86
N HIS A 139 3.70 -4.19 17.88
CA HIS A 139 4.36 -5.50 18.02
C HIS A 139 5.87 -5.36 18.30
N GLU A 140 6.48 -4.27 17.84
CA GLU A 140 7.87 -3.92 18.10
C GLU A 140 8.07 -3.16 19.44
N GLY A 141 7.02 -2.93 20.22
CA GLY A 141 7.07 -2.24 21.52
C GLY A 141 7.31 -0.73 21.44
N LYS A 142 7.03 -0.08 20.30
CA LYS A 142 7.39 1.33 20.07
C LYS A 142 6.32 2.28 20.55
N TYR A 143 5.14 2.13 20.72
CA TYR A 143 4.17 3.14 21.13
C TYR A 143 4.28 3.52 22.61
N ASP A 144 4.08 4.80 22.96
CA ASP A 144 3.68 5.20 24.33
C ASP A 144 2.37 4.46 24.68
N ASP A 145 2.32 3.80 25.84
CA ASP A 145 1.19 2.96 26.21
C ASP A 145 -0.13 3.73 26.34
N ARG A 146 -0.08 5.00 26.75
CA ARG A 146 -1.27 5.86 26.84
C ARG A 146 -1.81 6.20 25.46
N LEU A 147 -0.91 6.50 24.51
CA LEU A 147 -1.30 6.73 23.12
C LEU A 147 -1.89 5.46 22.50
N TRP A 148 -1.23 4.33 22.71
CA TRP A 148 -1.73 3.05 22.22
C TRP A 148 -3.11 2.71 22.80
N SER A 149 -3.34 2.95 24.08
CA SER A 149 -4.64 2.72 24.71
C SER A 149 -5.77 3.50 24.02
N LEU A 150 -5.53 4.75 23.60
CA LEU A 150 -6.52 5.54 22.86
C LEU A 150 -6.74 4.98 21.45
N ILE A 151 -5.66 4.55 20.75
CA ILE A 151 -5.76 3.92 19.44
C ILE A 151 -6.58 2.62 19.55
N GLN A 152 -6.29 1.80 20.55
CA GLN A 152 -7.01 0.56 20.81
C GLN A 152 -8.50 0.82 21.05
N GLN A 153 -8.86 1.77 21.91
CA GLN A 153 -10.25 2.16 22.16
C GLN A 153 -10.96 2.63 20.87
N ALA A 154 -10.26 3.40 20.01
CA ALA A 154 -10.82 3.82 18.74
C ALA A 154 -11.09 2.62 17.81
N ILE A 155 -10.24 1.59 17.83
CA ILE A 155 -10.43 0.38 17.03
C ILE A 155 -11.58 -0.48 17.59
N GLU A 156 -11.62 -0.67 18.91
CA GLU A 156 -12.67 -1.45 19.58
C GLU A 156 -14.06 -0.81 19.42
N GLY A 157 -14.15 0.51 19.41
CA GLY A 157 -15.40 1.26 19.24
C GLY A 157 -15.87 1.38 17.79
N ALA A 158 -15.07 1.04 16.78
CA ALA A 158 -15.43 1.20 15.38
C ALA A 158 -16.63 0.30 14.99
N ASN A 159 -17.59 0.84 14.22
CA ASN A 159 -18.69 0.06 13.66
C ASN A 159 -18.20 -0.99 12.66
N GLY A 160 -17.09 -0.73 11.98
CA GLY A 160 -16.44 -1.64 11.06
C GLY A 160 -14.96 -1.37 10.89
N ILE A 161 -14.21 -2.42 10.54
CA ILE A 161 -12.75 -2.36 10.35
C ILE A 161 -12.41 -2.93 8.99
N LEU A 162 -11.75 -2.13 8.17
CA LEU A 162 -11.18 -2.57 6.90
C LEU A 162 -9.70 -2.92 7.12
N VAL A 163 -9.28 -3.99 6.49
CA VAL A 163 -7.88 -4.42 6.42
C VAL A 163 -7.54 -4.87 5.01
N THR A 164 -6.28 -4.76 4.63
CA THR A 164 -5.85 -5.12 3.26
C THR A 164 -5.80 -6.63 3.02
N THR A 165 -5.51 -7.41 4.07
CA THR A 165 -5.35 -8.87 3.99
C THR A 165 -5.79 -9.55 5.28
N GLU A 166 -6.04 -10.86 5.20
CA GLU A 166 -6.25 -11.68 6.40
C GLU A 166 -5.03 -11.70 7.32
N TYR A 167 -3.83 -11.57 6.76
CA TYR A 167 -2.60 -11.43 7.55
C TYR A 167 -2.67 -10.20 8.47
N VAL A 168 -3.07 -9.04 7.94
CA VAL A 168 -3.24 -7.82 8.76
C VAL A 168 -4.33 -8.02 9.79
N ARG A 169 -5.47 -8.62 9.42
CA ARG A 169 -6.57 -8.93 10.34
C ARG A 169 -6.12 -9.82 11.51
N ASP A 170 -5.55 -10.99 11.19
CA ASP A 170 -5.37 -12.06 12.18
C ASP A 170 -4.03 -11.98 12.90
N ARG A 171 -2.96 -11.53 12.20
CA ARG A 171 -1.59 -11.53 12.75
C ARG A 171 -1.16 -10.17 13.30
N LEU A 172 -1.80 -9.09 12.86
CA LEU A 172 -1.46 -7.76 13.35
C LEU A 172 -2.56 -7.21 14.27
N VAL A 173 -3.79 -7.08 13.80
CA VAL A 173 -4.86 -6.44 14.58
C VAL A 173 -5.34 -7.37 15.70
N ARG A 174 -5.87 -8.55 15.35
CA ARG A 174 -6.47 -9.47 16.34
C ARG A 174 -5.46 -10.13 17.28
N ALA A 175 -4.19 -10.11 16.96
CA ALA A 175 -3.14 -10.52 17.89
C ALA A 175 -2.92 -9.53 19.04
N LEU A 176 -3.40 -8.28 18.92
CA LEU A 176 -3.27 -7.22 19.93
C LEU A 176 -4.61 -6.79 20.53
N ILE A 177 -5.69 -6.90 19.76
CA ILE A 177 -7.01 -6.33 20.09
C ILE A 177 -8.08 -7.38 19.82
N ASP A 178 -8.92 -7.64 20.81
CA ASP A 178 -10.03 -8.58 20.67
C ASP A 178 -11.22 -7.91 19.95
N VAL A 179 -11.26 -8.08 18.63
CA VAL A 179 -12.35 -7.58 17.79
C VAL A 179 -13.02 -8.76 17.08
N PRO A 180 -14.36 -8.87 17.14
CA PRO A 180 -15.12 -9.91 16.46
C PRO A 180 -14.92 -9.90 14.94
N LEU A 181 -14.86 -11.10 14.32
CA LEU A 181 -14.60 -11.25 12.89
C LEU A 181 -15.63 -10.56 11.98
N GLU A 182 -16.89 -10.51 12.43
CA GLU A 182 -17.99 -9.89 11.67
C GLU A 182 -17.88 -8.37 11.55
N ARG A 183 -16.99 -7.72 12.31
CA ARG A 183 -16.67 -6.30 12.11
C ARG A 183 -15.65 -6.05 11.02
N PHE A 184 -14.94 -7.08 10.57
CA PHE A 184 -13.91 -6.92 9.56
C PHE A 184 -14.46 -7.04 8.14
N LEU A 185 -13.95 -6.16 7.27
CA LEU A 185 -13.94 -6.34 5.83
C LEU A 185 -12.49 -6.46 5.36
N VAL A 186 -12.14 -7.58 4.76
CA VAL A 186 -10.86 -7.70 4.03
C VAL A 186 -11.06 -7.06 2.66
N LEU A 187 -10.46 -5.90 2.46
CA LEU A 187 -10.54 -5.14 1.22
C LEU A 187 -9.12 -4.95 0.69
N PRO A 188 -8.69 -5.72 -0.32
CA PRO A 188 -7.36 -5.59 -0.90
C PRO A 188 -7.15 -4.21 -1.53
N CYS A 189 -5.90 -3.83 -1.71
CA CYS A 189 -5.59 -2.67 -2.54
C CYS A 189 -5.91 -2.99 -4.00
N GLY A 190 -6.61 -2.09 -4.65
CA GLY A 190 -6.95 -2.25 -6.06
C GLY A 190 -5.81 -1.84 -6.98
N VAL A 191 -5.96 -2.21 -8.25
CA VAL A 191 -5.07 -1.84 -9.35
C VAL A 191 -5.90 -1.25 -10.49
N ASP A 192 -5.31 -0.32 -11.23
CA ASP A 192 -5.90 0.26 -12.43
C ASP A 192 -5.64 -0.67 -13.63
N LEU A 193 -6.69 -1.33 -14.10
CA LEU A 193 -6.60 -2.31 -15.18
C LEU A 193 -6.37 -1.68 -16.56
N ASP A 194 -6.58 -0.38 -16.70
CA ASP A 194 -6.31 0.37 -17.94
C ASP A 194 -4.86 0.86 -17.99
N GLU A 195 -4.27 1.12 -16.84
CA GLU A 195 -2.86 1.50 -16.69
C GLU A 195 -1.94 0.28 -16.81
N PHE A 196 -2.31 -0.82 -16.13
CA PHE A 196 -1.57 -2.08 -16.16
C PHE A 196 -2.23 -3.07 -17.12
N GLN A 197 -1.60 -3.27 -18.30
CA GLN A 197 -2.14 -4.09 -19.38
C GLN A 197 -1.07 -4.97 -20.02
N PRO A 198 -1.34 -6.28 -20.19
CA PRO A 198 -0.40 -7.19 -20.86
C PRO A 198 0.00 -6.70 -22.26
N GLY A 199 1.28 -6.82 -22.59
CA GLY A 199 1.82 -6.51 -23.91
C GLY A 199 1.98 -5.03 -24.23
N LYS A 200 1.62 -4.11 -23.33
CA LYS A 200 1.89 -2.69 -23.49
C LYS A 200 3.22 -2.32 -22.81
N GLY A 201 3.92 -1.32 -23.36
CA GLY A 201 5.13 -0.77 -22.71
C GLY A 201 6.46 -1.08 -23.41
N ALA A 202 6.50 -1.93 -24.43
CA ALA A 202 7.74 -2.27 -25.15
C ALA A 202 8.46 -1.04 -25.73
N GLU A 203 7.72 0.00 -26.16
CA GLU A 203 8.30 1.24 -26.65
C GLU A 203 8.99 2.01 -25.51
N VAL A 204 8.35 2.08 -24.33
CA VAL A 204 8.95 2.72 -23.15
C VAL A 204 10.18 1.94 -22.70
N ALA A 205 10.12 0.61 -22.64
CA ALA A 205 11.29 -0.21 -22.31
C ALA A 205 12.48 0.07 -23.25
N ARG A 206 12.23 0.18 -24.55
CA ARG A 206 13.27 0.56 -25.54
C ARG A 206 13.82 1.97 -25.31
N LYS A 207 12.99 2.93 -24.92
CA LYS A 207 13.42 4.29 -24.56
C LYS A 207 14.42 4.29 -23.39
N TYR A 208 14.24 3.36 -22.44
CA TYR A 208 15.18 3.17 -21.33
C TYR A 208 16.38 2.26 -21.69
N GLY A 209 16.48 1.80 -22.93
CA GLY A 209 17.57 0.93 -23.41
C GLY A 209 17.50 -0.47 -22.82
N LEU A 210 16.29 -0.99 -22.58
CA LEU A 210 16.11 -2.33 -22.03
C LEU A 210 15.90 -3.38 -23.13
N PRO A 211 16.38 -4.61 -22.93
CA PRO A 211 16.12 -5.71 -23.85
C PRO A 211 14.66 -6.17 -23.77
N GLU A 212 14.28 -7.06 -24.67
CA GLU A 212 12.93 -7.65 -24.67
C GLU A 212 12.60 -8.45 -23.41
N LYS A 213 13.59 -9.14 -22.85
CA LYS A 213 13.45 -9.90 -21.62
C LYS A 213 14.22 -9.23 -20.49
N TYR A 214 13.54 -8.92 -19.41
CA TYR A 214 14.15 -8.43 -18.16
C TYR A 214 13.28 -8.76 -16.95
N VAL A 215 13.93 -8.82 -15.80
CA VAL A 215 13.29 -8.93 -14.48
C VAL A 215 13.16 -7.53 -13.91
N ILE A 216 11.99 -7.16 -13.38
CA ILE A 216 11.75 -5.83 -12.80
C ILE A 216 11.59 -5.89 -11.28
N CYS A 217 12.26 -4.97 -10.57
CA CYS A 217 12.17 -4.78 -9.13
C CYS A 217 11.74 -3.34 -8.81
N PRO A 218 10.43 -3.05 -8.71
CA PRO A 218 9.95 -1.71 -8.39
C PRO A 218 9.86 -1.51 -6.88
N GLY A 219 10.39 -0.39 -6.37
CA GLY A 219 10.29 -0.05 -4.95
C GLY A 219 11.36 0.92 -4.48
N ALA A 220 11.26 1.37 -3.23
CA ALA A 220 12.30 2.17 -2.61
C ALA A 220 13.58 1.34 -2.40
N LEU A 221 14.73 1.93 -2.70
CA LEU A 221 16.04 1.30 -2.52
C LEU A 221 16.52 1.50 -1.07
N THR A 222 15.78 0.93 -0.13
CA THR A 222 16.04 1.00 1.31
C THR A 222 16.31 -0.38 1.88
N ALA A 223 17.04 -0.46 2.99
CA ALA A 223 17.39 -1.74 3.63
C ALA A 223 16.13 -2.58 3.95
N SER A 224 15.05 -1.96 4.40
CA SER A 224 13.81 -2.65 4.73
C SER A 224 13.08 -3.26 3.51
N LYS A 225 13.25 -2.67 2.32
CA LYS A 225 12.70 -3.18 1.05
C LYS A 225 13.57 -4.25 0.39
N GLY A 226 14.78 -4.48 0.90
CA GLY A 226 15.64 -5.61 0.55
C GLY A 226 16.11 -5.67 -0.91
N PRO A 227 16.41 -4.56 -1.61
CA PRO A 227 16.92 -4.63 -2.98
C PRO A 227 18.25 -5.37 -3.05
N GLN A 228 19.06 -5.37 -1.98
CA GLN A 228 20.31 -6.12 -1.88
C GLN A 228 20.09 -7.64 -2.02
N ASN A 229 18.98 -8.15 -1.54
CA ASN A 229 18.63 -9.58 -1.70
C ASN A 229 18.34 -9.92 -3.16
N VAL A 230 17.70 -9.00 -3.89
CA VAL A 230 17.45 -9.16 -5.33
C VAL A 230 18.77 -9.08 -6.11
N VAL A 231 19.69 -8.16 -5.76
CA VAL A 231 21.03 -8.11 -6.36
C VAL A 231 21.77 -9.42 -6.16
N ALA A 232 21.77 -9.96 -4.94
CA ALA A 232 22.40 -11.25 -4.65
C ALA A 232 21.77 -12.40 -5.48
N ALA A 233 20.45 -12.38 -5.69
CA ALA A 233 19.75 -13.37 -6.49
C ALA A 233 20.11 -13.32 -7.98
N THR A 234 20.58 -12.18 -8.52
CA THR A 234 20.92 -12.05 -9.95
C THR A 234 22.02 -13.01 -10.39
N CYS A 235 22.90 -13.46 -9.48
CA CYS A 235 23.95 -14.42 -9.79
C CYS A 235 23.41 -15.75 -10.37
N GLU A 236 22.15 -16.07 -10.12
CA GLU A 236 21.53 -17.31 -10.57
C GLU A 236 20.95 -17.21 -12.01
N TYR A 237 20.67 -15.98 -12.52
CA TYR A 237 19.90 -15.82 -13.78
C TYR A 237 20.37 -14.68 -14.71
N ALA A 238 21.40 -13.94 -14.36
CA ALA A 238 21.83 -12.77 -15.14
C ALA A 238 22.25 -13.11 -16.61
N ASP A 239 22.62 -14.36 -16.86
CA ASP A 239 22.89 -14.88 -18.21
C ASP A 239 21.64 -15.00 -19.10
N LEU A 240 20.43 -14.98 -18.50
CA LEU A 240 19.15 -15.09 -19.21
C LEU A 240 18.46 -13.74 -19.37
N ALA A 241 18.51 -12.87 -18.37
CA ALA A 241 17.84 -11.59 -18.36
C ALA A 241 18.47 -10.62 -17.34
N PRO A 242 18.67 -9.34 -17.69
CA PRO A 242 19.11 -8.34 -16.71
C PRO A 242 18.01 -7.99 -15.72
N THR A 243 18.40 -7.47 -14.56
CA THR A 243 17.47 -6.94 -13.55
C THR A 243 17.38 -5.43 -13.62
N VAL A 244 16.16 -4.90 -13.61
CA VAL A 244 15.86 -3.47 -13.70
C VAL A 244 15.23 -3.02 -12.39
N PHE A 245 15.89 -2.12 -11.68
CA PHE A 245 15.38 -1.50 -10.47
C PHE A 245 14.72 -0.17 -10.80
N ILE A 246 13.50 0.05 -10.29
CA ILE A 246 12.79 1.32 -10.38
C ILE A 246 12.55 1.86 -8.97
N GLY A 247 13.06 3.05 -8.70
CA GLY A 247 12.95 3.74 -7.42
C GLY A 247 14.28 4.31 -6.97
N ASP A 248 14.28 4.91 -5.80
CA ASP A 248 15.45 5.57 -5.23
C ASP A 248 15.50 5.33 -3.70
N GLY A 249 16.64 5.56 -3.08
CA GLY A 249 16.83 5.41 -1.63
C GLY A 249 18.30 5.39 -1.25
N GLU A 250 18.55 5.22 0.04
CA GLU A 250 19.89 5.24 0.63
C GLU A 250 20.84 4.16 0.06
N LEU A 251 20.31 3.06 -0.44
CA LEU A 251 21.10 1.96 -0.99
C LEU A 251 21.42 2.10 -2.49
N ARG A 252 20.94 3.16 -3.17
CA ARG A 252 21.09 3.29 -4.62
C ARG A 252 22.51 3.08 -5.13
N GLN A 253 23.49 3.80 -4.56
CA GLN A 253 24.89 3.71 -5.00
C GLN A 253 25.47 2.31 -4.79
N GLN A 254 25.15 1.69 -3.64
CA GLN A 254 25.57 0.32 -3.37
C GLN A 254 24.95 -0.67 -4.35
N ILE A 255 23.63 -0.56 -4.61
CA ILE A 255 22.91 -1.43 -5.57
C ILE A 255 23.49 -1.29 -6.98
N GLU A 256 23.78 -0.05 -7.42
CA GLU A 256 24.41 0.19 -8.74
C GLU A 256 25.80 -0.48 -8.82
N ALA A 257 26.62 -0.36 -7.77
CA ALA A 257 27.94 -0.97 -7.73
C ALA A 257 27.90 -2.51 -7.66
N ASP A 258 27.03 -3.07 -6.81
CA ASP A 258 26.94 -4.51 -6.60
C ASP A 258 26.22 -5.23 -7.76
N LEU A 259 25.36 -4.53 -8.50
CA LEU A 259 24.63 -5.06 -9.66
C LEU A 259 25.56 -5.22 -10.89
N ASP A 260 26.50 -4.28 -11.07
CA ASP A 260 27.44 -4.25 -12.17
C ASP A 260 26.73 -4.39 -13.55
N ASP A 261 27.21 -5.26 -14.42
CA ASP A 261 26.63 -5.53 -15.76
C ASP A 261 25.37 -6.42 -15.75
N ARG A 262 24.97 -6.94 -14.56
CA ARG A 262 23.80 -7.81 -14.39
C ARG A 262 22.46 -7.08 -14.44
N GLY A 263 22.47 -5.76 -14.59
CA GLY A 263 21.22 -5.01 -14.67
C GLY A 263 21.38 -3.50 -14.66
N LYS A 264 20.31 -2.79 -14.28
CA LYS A 264 20.25 -1.32 -14.34
C LYS A 264 19.36 -0.73 -13.27
N VAL A 265 19.78 0.39 -12.67
CA VAL A 265 18.95 1.20 -11.78
C VAL A 265 18.47 2.43 -12.54
N LEU A 266 17.15 2.58 -12.70
CA LEU A 266 16.55 3.69 -13.45
C LEU A 266 16.25 4.92 -12.56
N GLY A 267 16.28 4.77 -11.24
CA GLY A 267 15.85 5.82 -10.33
C GLY A 267 14.33 6.02 -10.34
N PHE A 268 13.88 7.23 -10.01
CA PHE A 268 12.47 7.57 -10.13
C PHE A 268 12.06 7.71 -11.59
N VAL A 269 10.95 7.06 -11.95
CA VAL A 269 10.29 7.18 -13.25
C VAL A 269 8.87 7.71 -13.03
N SER A 270 8.22 8.22 -14.09
CA SER A 270 6.81 8.62 -14.01
C SER A 270 5.91 7.41 -13.70
N ALA A 271 4.71 7.64 -13.17
CA ALA A 271 3.75 6.56 -12.92
C ALA A 271 3.41 5.79 -14.20
N GLY A 272 3.22 6.50 -15.33
CA GLY A 272 2.97 5.88 -16.63
C GLY A 272 4.17 5.06 -17.14
N ASP A 273 5.41 5.56 -16.99
CA ASP A 273 6.59 4.80 -17.36
C ASP A 273 6.78 3.57 -16.46
N LYS A 274 6.49 3.69 -15.14
CA LYS A 274 6.50 2.54 -14.21
C LYS A 274 5.54 1.45 -14.69
N ALA A 275 4.29 1.83 -14.99
CA ALA A 275 3.30 0.88 -15.46
C ALA A 275 3.73 0.23 -16.78
N ALA A 276 4.19 1.02 -17.74
CA ALA A 276 4.69 0.52 -19.02
C ALA A 276 5.89 -0.44 -18.87
N LEU A 277 6.82 -0.14 -17.97
CA LEU A 277 7.96 -1.01 -17.67
C LEU A 277 7.53 -2.31 -16.99
N ILE A 278 6.54 -2.29 -16.09
CA ILE A 278 5.99 -3.51 -15.50
C ILE A 278 5.24 -4.33 -16.58
N ASN A 279 4.45 -3.68 -17.45
CA ASN A 279 3.70 -4.32 -18.53
C ASN A 279 4.60 -5.05 -19.55
N ALA A 280 5.84 -4.59 -19.72
CA ALA A 280 6.81 -5.16 -20.66
C ALA A 280 7.80 -6.14 -20.02
N ALA A 281 7.85 -6.22 -18.69
CA ALA A 281 8.76 -7.10 -17.97
C ALA A 281 8.37 -8.58 -18.08
N SER A 282 9.35 -9.47 -18.07
CA SER A 282 9.11 -10.92 -18.05
C SER A 282 8.68 -11.41 -16.68
N ILE A 283 9.30 -10.90 -15.63
CA ILE A 283 9.04 -11.27 -14.22
C ILE A 283 9.13 -10.02 -13.35
N LEU A 284 8.23 -9.90 -12.37
CA LEU A 284 8.33 -8.94 -11.28
C LEU A 284 8.92 -9.62 -10.06
N THR A 285 9.87 -8.99 -9.38
CA THR A 285 10.46 -9.54 -8.16
C THR A 285 10.60 -8.48 -7.07
N ALA A 286 10.53 -8.91 -5.82
CA ALA A 286 10.95 -8.16 -4.65
C ALA A 286 11.28 -9.11 -3.49
N ALA A 287 12.22 -8.71 -2.63
CA ALA A 287 12.73 -9.53 -1.54
C ALA A 287 12.87 -8.71 -0.23
N PRO A 288 11.76 -8.14 0.30
CA PRO A 288 11.83 -7.24 1.45
C PRO A 288 12.30 -7.94 2.73
N GLU A 289 13.03 -7.22 3.58
CA GLU A 289 13.46 -7.72 4.91
C GLU A 289 12.28 -7.85 5.89
N LYS A 290 11.27 -7.01 5.74
CA LYS A 290 10.03 -7.10 6.51
C LYS A 290 8.94 -7.81 5.70
N LYS A 291 8.01 -8.45 6.39
CA LYS A 291 6.83 -9.04 5.76
C LYS A 291 5.93 -7.94 5.20
N GLU A 292 5.58 -8.03 3.95
CA GLU A 292 4.64 -7.08 3.35
C GLU A 292 3.22 -7.27 3.92
N HIS A 293 2.55 -6.17 4.22
CA HIS A 293 1.16 -6.20 4.67
C HIS A 293 0.20 -6.55 3.53
N PHE A 294 0.51 -6.06 2.33
CA PHE A 294 -0.18 -6.38 1.08
C PHE A 294 0.83 -6.59 -0.04
N GLY A 295 1.53 -5.54 -0.48
CA GLY A 295 2.44 -5.55 -1.62
C GLY A 295 1.73 -5.16 -2.92
N ILE A 296 1.38 -3.88 -3.07
CA ILE A 296 0.66 -3.34 -4.23
C ILE A 296 1.32 -3.72 -5.56
N ILE A 297 2.66 -3.76 -5.59
CA ILE A 297 3.42 -4.11 -6.80
C ILE A 297 3.06 -5.49 -7.36
N TYR A 298 2.68 -6.44 -6.51
CA TYR A 298 2.28 -7.77 -6.98
C TYR A 298 0.89 -7.74 -7.65
N ALA A 299 -0.04 -6.92 -7.16
CA ALA A 299 -1.31 -6.70 -7.84
C ALA A 299 -1.12 -5.96 -9.17
N GLU A 300 -0.19 -5.00 -9.23
CA GLU A 300 0.23 -4.33 -10.48
C GLU A 300 0.82 -5.35 -11.47
N GLY A 301 1.71 -6.25 -11.01
CA GLY A 301 2.24 -7.35 -11.81
C GLY A 301 1.17 -8.28 -12.35
N LEU A 302 0.21 -8.71 -11.51
CA LEU A 302 -0.92 -9.52 -11.95
C LEU A 302 -1.72 -8.83 -13.06
N ALA A 303 -2.06 -7.55 -12.88
CA ALA A 303 -2.81 -6.77 -13.87
C ALA A 303 -2.04 -6.60 -15.18
N ALA A 304 -0.73 -6.41 -15.11
CA ALA A 304 0.18 -6.35 -16.25
C ALA A 304 0.37 -7.70 -16.95
N GLY A 305 -0.09 -8.79 -16.38
CA GLY A 305 0.25 -10.14 -16.87
C GLY A 305 1.73 -10.47 -16.68
N THR A 306 2.36 -9.89 -15.66
CA THR A 306 3.77 -10.11 -15.31
C THR A 306 3.84 -10.97 -14.05
N PRO A 307 4.17 -12.27 -14.18
CA PRO A 307 4.26 -13.18 -13.05
C PRO A 307 5.28 -12.71 -12.01
N SER A 308 4.99 -12.98 -10.74
CA SER A 308 5.83 -12.53 -9.64
C SER A 308 6.64 -13.66 -9.02
N VAL A 309 7.92 -13.43 -8.75
CA VAL A 309 8.75 -14.29 -7.90
C VAL A 309 9.19 -13.49 -6.68
N ALA A 310 8.83 -13.93 -5.49
CA ALA A 310 9.00 -13.14 -4.28
C ALA A 310 9.21 -14.01 -3.03
N TYR A 311 9.70 -13.40 -1.95
CA TYR A 311 9.76 -14.07 -0.65
C TYR A 311 8.36 -14.34 -0.09
N ALA A 312 8.15 -15.55 0.41
CA ALA A 312 6.94 -15.91 1.13
C ALA A 312 6.82 -15.16 2.45
N GLY A 313 5.61 -14.74 2.79
CA GLY A 313 5.31 -14.15 4.09
C GLY A 313 4.39 -12.93 4.03
N GLY A 314 3.78 -12.61 5.17
CA GLY A 314 2.84 -11.49 5.26
C GLY A 314 1.60 -11.68 4.38
N GLY A 315 1.16 -10.59 3.78
CA GLY A 315 0.00 -10.54 2.90
C GLY A 315 0.27 -11.00 1.46
N VAL A 316 1.52 -11.25 1.07
CA VAL A 316 1.88 -11.57 -0.33
C VAL A 316 1.16 -12.81 -0.85
N ALA A 317 0.99 -13.84 0.00
CA ALA A 317 0.31 -15.09 -0.38
C ALA A 317 -1.18 -14.90 -0.71
N SER A 318 -1.80 -13.78 -0.32
CA SER A 318 -3.17 -13.46 -0.73
C SER A 318 -3.25 -12.93 -2.18
N ILE A 319 -2.12 -12.53 -2.75
CA ILE A 319 -2.02 -11.98 -4.11
C ILE A 319 -1.37 -12.99 -5.04
N VAL A 320 -0.14 -13.38 -4.73
CA VAL A 320 0.66 -14.33 -5.53
C VAL A 320 0.32 -15.76 -5.11
N THR A 321 -0.26 -16.53 -6.03
CA THR A 321 -0.60 -17.93 -5.88
C THR A 321 0.31 -18.79 -6.75
N GLN A 322 0.28 -20.11 -6.57
CA GLN A 322 1.04 -21.04 -7.42
C GLN A 322 0.69 -20.95 -8.92
N GLN A 323 -0.50 -20.43 -9.25
CA GLN A 323 -0.94 -20.21 -10.63
C GLN A 323 -0.49 -18.86 -11.20
N THR A 324 -0.02 -17.92 -10.37
CA THR A 324 0.29 -16.55 -10.79
C THR A 324 1.73 -16.13 -10.51
N GLY A 325 2.52 -16.99 -9.87
CA GLY A 325 3.90 -16.73 -9.53
C GLY A 325 4.51 -17.77 -8.62
N ILE A 326 5.69 -17.47 -8.10
CA ILE A 326 6.42 -18.37 -7.18
C ILE A 326 6.75 -17.63 -5.90
N LEU A 327 6.40 -18.21 -4.76
CA LEU A 327 6.81 -17.74 -3.44
C LEU A 327 7.93 -18.63 -2.91
N THR A 328 9.08 -18.04 -2.61
CA THR A 328 10.27 -18.75 -2.13
C THR A 328 10.47 -18.54 -0.63
N GLU A 329 11.30 -19.34 -0.02
CA GLU A 329 11.89 -19.03 1.27
C GLU A 329 12.73 -17.73 1.16
N ARG A 330 13.07 -17.16 2.32
CA ARG A 330 13.80 -15.88 2.41
C ARG A 330 15.30 -16.11 2.24
N ASP A 331 15.67 -16.54 1.03
CA ASP A 331 17.04 -16.78 0.60
C ASP A 331 17.24 -16.27 -0.84
N PRO A 332 18.26 -15.41 -1.09
CA PRO A 332 18.56 -14.90 -2.42
C PRO A 332 18.79 -15.97 -3.48
N LYS A 333 19.43 -17.09 -3.10
CA LYS A 333 19.69 -18.20 -4.03
C LYS A 333 18.39 -18.91 -4.43
N ALA A 334 17.49 -19.17 -3.48
CA ALA A 334 16.17 -19.73 -3.76
C ALA A 334 15.35 -18.79 -4.65
N LEU A 335 15.40 -17.45 -4.40
CA LEU A 335 14.75 -16.46 -5.22
C LEU A 335 15.29 -16.47 -6.66
N GLY A 336 16.61 -16.43 -6.81
CA GLY A 336 17.28 -16.43 -8.12
C GLY A 336 17.03 -17.73 -8.89
N GLY A 337 17.08 -18.88 -8.21
CA GLY A 337 16.77 -20.17 -8.81
C GLY A 337 15.33 -20.26 -9.35
N ALA A 338 14.35 -19.74 -8.60
CA ALA A 338 12.96 -19.68 -9.05
C ALA A 338 12.75 -18.74 -10.23
N ILE A 339 13.46 -17.60 -10.27
CA ILE A 339 13.45 -16.69 -11.40
C ILE A 339 14.03 -17.39 -12.65
N ARG A 340 15.18 -18.07 -12.51
CA ARG A 340 15.80 -18.83 -13.58
C ARG A 340 14.88 -19.92 -14.12
N GLU A 341 14.26 -20.72 -13.22
CA GLU A 341 13.30 -21.76 -13.58
C GLU A 341 12.19 -21.18 -14.46
N LEU A 342 11.60 -20.07 -14.06
CA LEU A 342 10.49 -19.47 -14.77
C LEU A 342 10.93 -18.81 -16.11
N LEU A 343 12.12 -18.20 -16.18
CA LEU A 343 12.68 -17.64 -17.42
C LEU A 343 12.98 -18.73 -18.47
N THR A 344 13.26 -19.94 -18.06
CA THR A 344 13.55 -21.08 -18.94
C THR A 344 12.32 -21.90 -19.33
N ASP A 345 11.14 -21.59 -18.75
CA ASP A 345 9.86 -22.24 -19.06
C ASP A 345 8.84 -21.19 -19.61
N PRO A 346 8.91 -20.86 -20.90
CA PRO A 346 8.04 -19.85 -21.51
C PRO A 346 6.55 -20.24 -21.51
N GLU A 347 6.22 -21.53 -21.52
CA GLU A 347 4.83 -22.01 -21.47
C GLU A 347 4.22 -21.74 -20.10
N ARG A 348 4.94 -22.10 -19.04
CA ARG A 348 4.53 -21.81 -17.66
C ARG A 348 4.46 -20.31 -17.38
N LEU A 349 5.44 -19.54 -17.85
CA LEU A 349 5.44 -18.07 -17.75
C LEU A 349 4.18 -17.48 -18.38
N ALA A 350 3.86 -17.87 -19.61
CA ALA A 350 2.67 -17.41 -20.31
C ALA A 350 1.35 -17.85 -19.64
N ALA A 351 1.31 -19.06 -19.07
CA ALA A 351 0.15 -19.54 -18.31
C ALA A 351 -0.07 -18.70 -17.04
N MET A 352 0.99 -18.45 -16.29
CA MET A 352 0.94 -17.58 -15.09
C MET A 352 0.57 -16.15 -15.42
N ALA A 353 1.02 -15.62 -16.55
CA ALA A 353 0.67 -14.28 -17.02
C ALA A 353 -0.84 -14.14 -17.27
N ARG A 354 -1.44 -15.09 -17.99
CA ARG A 354 -2.89 -15.10 -18.28
C ARG A 354 -3.72 -15.25 -16.99
N GLU A 355 -3.33 -16.16 -16.12
CA GLU A 355 -4.02 -16.38 -14.85
C GLU A 355 -3.89 -15.17 -13.91
N GLY A 356 -2.71 -14.54 -13.89
CA GLY A 356 -2.46 -13.29 -13.16
C GLY A 356 -3.43 -12.19 -13.58
N ARG A 357 -3.55 -11.94 -14.89
CA ARG A 357 -4.50 -10.96 -15.43
C ARG A 357 -5.94 -11.27 -15.04
N ARG A 358 -6.39 -12.50 -15.23
CA ARG A 358 -7.73 -12.94 -14.84
C ARG A 358 -7.99 -12.69 -13.33
N ARG A 359 -7.04 -13.06 -12.49
CA ARG A 359 -7.14 -12.86 -11.04
C ARG A 359 -7.19 -11.37 -10.67
N ALA A 360 -6.44 -10.50 -11.36
CA ALA A 360 -6.49 -9.06 -11.15
C ALA A 360 -7.87 -8.48 -11.50
N GLU A 361 -8.46 -8.90 -12.61
CA GLU A 361 -9.80 -8.49 -13.05
C GLU A 361 -10.90 -8.94 -12.08
N GLU A 362 -10.75 -10.12 -11.49
CA GLU A 362 -11.74 -10.68 -10.56
C GLU A 362 -11.65 -10.07 -9.16
N ASN A 363 -10.42 -9.85 -8.64
CA ASN A 363 -10.21 -9.60 -7.22
C ASN A 363 -9.57 -8.25 -6.90
N PHE A 364 -8.90 -7.58 -7.85
CA PHE A 364 -8.11 -6.37 -7.58
C PHE A 364 -8.52 -5.16 -8.43
N SER A 365 -9.61 -5.25 -9.20
CA SER A 365 -10.14 -4.10 -9.94
C SER A 365 -10.66 -3.03 -8.99
N TRP A 366 -10.13 -1.80 -9.08
CA TRP A 366 -10.66 -0.67 -8.32
C TRP A 366 -12.15 -0.44 -8.54
N LEU A 367 -12.66 -0.70 -9.74
CA LEU A 367 -14.09 -0.56 -10.03
C LEU A 367 -14.95 -1.47 -9.16
N LYS A 368 -14.56 -2.75 -9.04
CA LYS A 368 -15.27 -3.73 -8.20
C LYS A 368 -15.09 -3.43 -6.70
N LEU A 369 -13.86 -3.14 -6.30
CA LEU A 369 -13.53 -2.87 -4.89
C LEU A 369 -14.21 -1.59 -4.39
N GLY A 370 -14.27 -0.55 -5.24
CA GLY A 370 -14.95 0.71 -4.91
C GLY A 370 -16.45 0.54 -4.71
N SER A 371 -17.12 -0.26 -5.57
CA SER A 371 -18.54 -0.59 -5.41
C SER A 371 -18.79 -1.38 -4.13
N GLY A 372 -17.98 -2.41 -3.85
CA GLY A 372 -18.07 -3.19 -2.62
C GLY A 372 -17.85 -2.36 -1.36
N LEU A 373 -16.91 -1.40 -1.40
CA LEU A 373 -16.68 -0.46 -0.30
C LEU A 373 -17.90 0.44 -0.08
N ALA A 374 -18.47 1.00 -1.15
CA ALA A 374 -19.65 1.87 -1.06
C ALA A 374 -20.83 1.15 -0.41
N GLU A 375 -21.14 -0.07 -0.87
CA GLU A 375 -22.19 -0.90 -0.31
C GLU A 375 -21.96 -1.24 1.16
N TRP A 376 -20.70 -1.55 1.53
CA TRP A 376 -20.35 -1.86 2.89
C TRP A 376 -20.51 -0.64 3.81
N LEU A 377 -20.07 0.55 3.37
CA LEU A 377 -20.24 1.79 4.13
C LEU A 377 -21.73 2.16 4.31
N VAL A 378 -22.57 1.93 3.30
CA VAL A 378 -24.04 2.10 3.42
C VAL A 378 -24.58 1.20 4.53
N ARG A 379 -24.19 -0.07 4.56
CA ARG A 379 -24.62 -0.98 5.65
C ARG A 379 -24.14 -0.53 7.03
N MET A 380 -22.96 0.06 7.11
CA MET A 380 -22.42 0.58 8.39
C MET A 380 -23.14 1.85 8.85
N SER A 381 -23.53 2.72 7.90
CA SER A 381 -24.28 3.96 8.22
C SER A 381 -25.72 3.74 8.65
N SER A 382 -26.25 2.53 8.43
CA SER A 382 -27.64 2.17 8.76
C SER A 382 -27.77 1.40 10.07
N ARG A 383 -26.67 1.10 10.74
CA ARG A 383 -26.60 0.42 12.06
C ARG A 383 -26.47 1.44 13.19
#